data_c195c4baf5658a101754f2972346e007
#
_entry.id   c195c4baf5658a101754f2972346e007
#
_cell.length_a   1.000
_cell.length_b   1.000
_cell.length_c   1.000
_cell.angle_alpha   90.00
_cell.angle_beta   90.00
_cell.angle_gamma   90.00
#
_symmetry.space_group_name_H-M   'P 1'
#
loop_
_entity.id
_entity.type
_entity.pdbx_description
1 polymer ?
#
loop_
_entity_poly.entity_id
_entity_poly.type
_entity_poly.pdbx_seq_one_letter_code
_entity_poly.pdbx_strand_id
1 'polypeptide(L)'
;MKLKYFIFSIAVCISFSVFSQDKEEEKKENPFSIKWDNGFKVESQDKNFKLKFGGRIMVDHAYFFQDADMDENFGELETKSGTEFRRTRFYMGGTVYKNVEFKLQVDFAGGITLLKDAYVGIKGVPGVGTIRIGNVKEPFRLDALTSSKYITFMERVLATDFAQERNSGILVFNDFFNKRFSAQAGAFRNSGANGNDRDANDGYVLTGRITGLLINNPEKKQLLHIGVGHSFRNTDDNTFKISSRPEAHLGPKYINTGVIEDIKHANLTNFEVAFVYNSFSFQAEYITGKYKKIDSDPIDQYVFDSYYGQVSYYLTGESKKYKSSYSGFGRVKPNKNFGKDGAGAFELAVRLSNSNLNSQDIFGGEQRDITIGLNWYLNPVARIMVNYDFVKVTDTGNASNIQARMQIDF
;
A
#
# COMPACT_ATOMS: atom_id res chain seq x y z
N MET A 1 -27.99 41.82 -11.92
CA MET A 1 -28.63 40.54 -11.63
C MET A 1 -27.81 39.85 -10.55
N LYS A 2 -28.35 39.72 -9.33
CA LYS A 2 -27.63 39.34 -8.10
C LYS A 2 -27.53 37.83 -7.99
N LEU A 3 -26.32 37.29 -7.97
CA LEU A 3 -26.02 35.86 -7.73
C LEU A 3 -26.01 35.63 -6.21
N LYS A 4 -26.95 34.84 -5.69
CA LYS A 4 -27.04 34.45 -4.27
C LYS A 4 -26.18 33.20 -4.03
N TYR A 5 -25.17 33.37 -3.20
CA TYR A 5 -24.38 32.26 -2.66
C TYR A 5 -25.20 31.49 -1.64
N PHE A 6 -25.36 30.18 -1.85
CA PHE A 6 -25.94 29.25 -0.89
C PHE A 6 -24.80 28.53 -0.18
N ILE A 7 -24.42 29.05 0.99
CA ILE A 7 -23.47 28.38 1.87
C ILE A 7 -24.28 27.47 2.79
N PHE A 8 -24.15 26.17 2.63
CA PHE A 8 -24.71 25.18 3.54
C PHE A 8 -23.73 24.91 4.66
N SER A 9 -23.81 25.71 5.75
CA SER A 9 -23.06 25.47 6.99
C SER A 9 -23.84 24.43 7.82
N ILE A 10 -23.33 23.21 7.91
CA ILE A 10 -23.78 22.27 8.94
C ILE A 10 -23.00 22.60 10.22
N ALA A 11 -23.56 23.52 11.01
CA ALA A 11 -23.16 23.72 12.39
C ALA A 11 -23.98 22.75 13.26
N VAL A 12 -23.38 21.66 13.71
CA VAL A 12 -23.95 20.84 14.77
C VAL A 12 -23.67 21.57 16.09
N CYS A 13 -24.59 22.42 16.49
CA CYS A 13 -24.62 22.99 17.85
C CYS A 13 -25.15 21.92 18.81
N ILE A 14 -24.27 21.28 19.56
CA ILE A 14 -24.66 20.50 20.76
C ILE A 14 -24.78 21.54 21.89
N SER A 15 -25.99 22.01 22.14
CA SER A 15 -26.33 22.77 23.34
C SER A 15 -26.46 21.84 24.52
N PHE A 16 -25.49 21.86 25.43
CA PHE A 16 -25.60 21.23 26.74
C PHE A 16 -26.46 22.16 27.64
N SER A 17 -27.70 21.79 27.87
CA SER A 17 -28.52 22.38 28.94
C SER A 17 -28.12 21.69 30.25
N VAL A 18 -27.44 22.42 31.11
CA VAL A 18 -27.16 21.99 32.48
C VAL A 18 -28.41 22.24 33.31
N PHE A 19 -29.19 21.21 33.59
CA PHE A 19 -30.13 21.19 34.68
C PHE A 19 -29.51 20.45 35.87
N SER A 20 -29.09 21.21 36.87
CA SER A 20 -28.76 20.67 38.19
C SER A 20 -30.08 20.31 38.91
N GLN A 21 -30.32 19.04 39.11
CA GLN A 21 -31.20 18.53 40.14
C GLN A 21 -30.49 17.33 40.78
N ASP A 22 -30.16 17.49 42.07
CA ASP A 22 -29.68 16.41 42.93
C ASP A 22 -30.74 15.31 43.03
N LYS A 23 -30.54 14.24 42.27
CA LYS A 23 -31.08 12.91 42.52
C LYS A 23 -29.86 11.97 42.43
N GLU A 24 -29.70 11.10 43.38
CA GLU A 24 -28.81 9.95 43.28
C GLU A 24 -29.12 9.24 41.93
N GLU A 25 -28.37 9.60 40.89
CA GLU A 25 -28.41 8.92 39.62
C GLU A 25 -27.67 7.58 39.79
N GLU A 26 -28.42 6.47 39.72
CA GLU A 26 -27.84 5.22 39.26
C GLU A 26 -26.92 5.55 38.09
N LYS A 27 -25.61 5.33 38.22
CA LYS A 27 -24.64 5.49 37.15
C LYS A 27 -25.12 4.63 35.97
N LYS A 28 -25.90 5.19 35.05
CA LYS A 28 -26.16 4.55 33.76
C LYS A 28 -24.81 4.34 33.10
N GLU A 29 -24.30 3.10 33.18
CA GLU A 29 -23.09 2.73 32.50
C GLU A 29 -23.23 3.13 31.03
N ASN A 30 -22.30 3.94 30.55
CA ASN A 30 -22.31 4.37 29.15
C ASN A 30 -22.22 3.10 28.27
N PRO A 31 -23.19 2.79 27.40
CA PRO A 31 -23.24 1.57 26.63
C PRO A 31 -22.06 1.43 25.63
N PHE A 32 -21.30 2.50 25.46
CA PHE A 32 -20.13 2.54 24.59
C PHE A 32 -18.87 2.96 25.35
N SER A 33 -17.75 2.29 25.07
CA SER A 33 -16.42 2.71 25.45
C SER A 33 -15.75 3.45 24.31
N ILE A 34 -15.13 4.60 24.60
CA ILE A 34 -14.33 5.38 23.66
C ILE A 34 -12.88 5.34 24.13
N LYS A 35 -11.96 5.00 23.23
CA LYS A 35 -10.52 4.99 23.55
C LYS A 35 -9.69 5.34 22.32
N TRP A 36 -8.51 5.90 22.61
CA TRP A 36 -7.50 6.13 21.62
C TRP A 36 -6.57 4.91 21.50
N ASP A 37 -6.52 4.31 20.31
CA ASP A 37 -5.55 3.28 19.96
C ASP A 37 -5.08 3.50 18.52
N ASN A 38 -4.19 4.49 18.36
CA ASN A 38 -3.73 4.96 17.05
C ASN A 38 -4.92 5.27 16.10
N GLY A 39 -5.84 6.05 16.61
CA GLY A 39 -7.15 6.42 16.06
C GLY A 39 -8.25 6.25 17.10
N PHE A 40 -9.37 6.91 16.88
CA PHE A 40 -10.53 6.79 17.75
C PHE A 40 -11.22 5.44 17.54
N LYS A 41 -11.40 4.70 18.65
CA LYS A 41 -12.20 3.49 18.69
C LYS A 41 -13.42 3.69 19.59
N VAL A 42 -14.56 3.31 19.06
CA VAL A 42 -15.84 3.24 19.80
C VAL A 42 -16.27 1.78 19.79
N GLU A 43 -16.57 1.22 20.94
CA GLU A 43 -16.95 -0.19 21.08
C GLU A 43 -18.11 -0.30 22.08
N SER A 44 -19.19 -1.03 21.69
CA SER A 44 -20.28 -1.34 22.60
C SER A 44 -19.85 -2.36 23.66
N GLN A 45 -20.45 -2.36 24.85
CA GLN A 45 -20.13 -3.27 25.94
C GLN A 45 -20.27 -4.75 25.51
N ASP A 46 -21.30 -5.09 24.76
CA ASP A 46 -21.55 -6.41 24.21
C ASP A 46 -20.65 -6.78 23.02
N LYS A 47 -19.77 -5.84 22.58
CA LYS A 47 -18.86 -5.95 21.44
C LYS A 47 -19.55 -6.22 20.10
N ASN A 48 -20.85 -5.99 20.00
CA ASN A 48 -21.59 -6.12 18.76
C ASN A 48 -21.20 -5.02 17.75
N PHE A 49 -20.89 -3.82 18.25
CA PHE A 49 -20.53 -2.67 17.43
C PHE A 49 -19.11 -2.20 17.75
N LYS A 50 -18.29 -2.11 16.73
CA LYS A 50 -16.95 -1.54 16.80
C LYS A 50 -16.78 -0.58 15.64
N LEU A 51 -16.41 0.65 15.95
CA LEU A 51 -16.06 1.67 14.97
C LEU A 51 -14.61 2.12 15.21
N LYS A 52 -13.89 2.36 14.14
CA LYS A 52 -12.58 2.99 14.18
C LYS A 52 -12.52 4.10 13.13
N PHE A 53 -12.13 5.27 13.57
CA PHE A 53 -11.81 6.42 12.73
C PHE A 53 -10.31 6.64 12.79
N GLY A 54 -9.73 7.04 11.67
CA GLY A 54 -8.33 7.37 11.63
C GLY A 54 -7.91 7.88 10.28
N GLY A 55 -6.66 8.30 10.19
CA GLY A 55 -6.16 8.90 8.98
C GLY A 55 -4.65 8.82 8.85
N ARG A 56 -4.12 9.60 7.91
CA ARG A 56 -2.70 9.87 7.76
C ARG A 56 -2.48 11.12 6.94
N ILE A 57 -1.42 11.82 7.27
CA ILE A 57 -0.86 12.90 6.49
C ILE A 57 0.60 12.55 6.22
N MET A 58 1.02 12.62 4.97
CA MET A 58 2.39 12.42 4.53
C MET A 58 2.77 13.60 3.64
N VAL A 59 3.78 14.34 4.06
CA VAL A 59 4.34 15.48 3.32
C VAL A 59 5.73 15.09 2.88
N ASP A 60 5.98 15.15 1.59
CA ASP A 60 7.23 14.81 0.96
C ASP A 60 7.91 16.04 0.38
N HIS A 61 9.22 16.03 0.39
CA HIS A 61 10.07 16.93 -0.36
C HIS A 61 11.17 16.12 -1.04
N ALA A 62 11.49 16.43 -2.30
CA ALA A 62 12.49 15.74 -3.08
C ALA A 62 13.32 16.69 -3.94
N TYR A 63 14.60 16.33 -4.14
CA TYR A 63 15.50 16.91 -5.14
C TYR A 63 15.96 15.80 -6.08
N PHE A 64 16.06 16.12 -7.38
CA PHE A 64 16.42 15.19 -8.45
C PHE A 64 17.67 15.69 -9.18
N PHE A 65 18.51 14.75 -9.59
CA PHE A 65 19.74 14.98 -10.32
C PHE A 65 19.85 13.97 -11.46
N GLN A 66 20.36 14.41 -12.60
CA GLN A 66 20.70 13.58 -13.76
C GLN A 66 22.15 13.83 -14.16
N ASP A 67 22.82 12.82 -14.73
CA ASP A 67 24.10 13.02 -15.39
C ASP A 67 23.90 13.50 -16.84
N ALA A 68 24.99 13.86 -17.51
CA ALA A 68 24.93 14.41 -18.87
C ALA A 68 24.40 13.38 -19.88
N ASP A 69 24.71 12.10 -19.69
CA ASP A 69 24.23 11.03 -20.56
C ASP A 69 22.69 10.90 -20.45
N MET A 70 22.17 11.04 -19.22
CA MET A 70 20.73 11.01 -18.98
C MET A 70 20.03 12.23 -19.58
N ASP A 71 20.62 13.43 -19.47
CA ASP A 71 20.07 14.65 -20.07
C ASP A 71 20.09 14.56 -21.61
N GLU A 72 21.13 13.95 -22.22
CA GLU A 72 21.22 13.75 -23.66
C GLU A 72 20.20 12.73 -24.18
N ASN A 73 20.06 11.58 -23.51
CA ASN A 73 19.25 10.46 -24.02
C ASN A 73 17.80 10.49 -23.56
N PHE A 74 17.50 11.08 -22.41
CA PHE A 74 16.14 11.15 -21.85
C PHE A 74 15.55 12.57 -21.90
N GLY A 75 16.40 13.60 -21.84
CA GLY A 75 16.03 15.02 -21.75
C GLY A 75 16.27 15.61 -20.37
N GLU A 76 16.44 16.93 -20.30
CA GLU A 76 16.63 17.65 -19.05
C GLU A 76 15.42 17.48 -18.11
N LEU A 77 15.69 17.47 -16.79
CA LEU A 77 14.65 17.42 -15.77
C LEU A 77 13.74 18.63 -15.84
N GLU A 78 12.45 18.42 -16.11
CA GLU A 78 11.41 19.43 -15.98
C GLU A 78 11.24 19.86 -14.50
N THR A 79 11.39 18.90 -13.56
CA THR A 79 11.25 19.12 -12.13
C THR A 79 12.55 18.77 -11.41
N LYS A 80 13.31 19.77 -10.97
CA LYS A 80 14.54 19.58 -10.20
C LYS A 80 14.29 19.42 -8.70
N SER A 81 13.17 19.93 -8.19
CA SER A 81 12.73 19.75 -6.80
C SER A 81 11.24 19.94 -6.67
N GLY A 82 10.65 19.36 -5.63
CA GLY A 82 9.22 19.50 -5.38
C GLY A 82 8.81 19.14 -3.97
N THR A 83 7.66 19.65 -3.57
CA THR A 83 6.98 19.31 -2.30
C THR A 83 5.55 18.90 -2.61
N GLU A 84 5.08 17.83 -1.96
CA GLU A 84 3.72 17.36 -2.13
C GLU A 84 3.11 16.83 -0.82
N PHE A 85 1.78 16.90 -0.74
CA PHE A 85 1.03 16.05 0.15
C PHE A 85 0.88 14.68 -0.51
N ARG A 86 1.79 13.76 -0.21
CA ARG A 86 1.84 12.44 -0.86
C ARG A 86 0.62 11.59 -0.56
N ARG A 87 0.10 11.68 0.69
CA ARG A 87 -1.15 11.02 1.14
C ARG A 87 -1.81 11.85 2.22
N THR A 88 -3.07 12.20 1.98
CA THR A 88 -3.93 12.85 2.97
C THR A 88 -5.21 12.02 3.06
N ARG A 89 -5.18 11.00 3.93
CA ARG A 89 -6.25 9.98 3.99
C ARG A 89 -7.04 10.06 5.28
N PHE A 90 -8.34 9.87 5.13
CA PHE A 90 -9.24 9.61 6.23
C PHE A 90 -9.92 8.26 6.00
N TYR A 91 -10.20 7.52 7.07
CA TYR A 91 -11.00 6.30 7.00
C TYR A 91 -11.90 6.13 8.21
N MET A 92 -13.03 5.48 7.94
CA MET A 92 -13.92 4.90 8.92
C MET A 92 -14.05 3.41 8.60
N GLY A 93 -14.09 2.58 9.63
CA GLY A 93 -14.32 1.16 9.46
C GLY A 93 -14.66 0.49 10.78
N GLY A 94 -15.18 -0.71 10.71
CA GLY A 94 -15.60 -1.38 11.92
C GLY A 94 -16.26 -2.73 11.69
N THR A 95 -16.98 -3.18 12.71
CA THR A 95 -17.83 -4.37 12.66
C THR A 95 -19.19 -4.08 13.27
N VAL A 96 -20.20 -4.67 12.66
CA VAL A 96 -21.60 -4.63 13.11
C VAL A 96 -22.01 -6.08 13.38
N TYR A 97 -22.66 -6.32 14.52
CA TYR A 97 -23.02 -7.67 14.98
C TYR A 97 -21.86 -8.66 14.95
N LYS A 98 -20.63 -8.17 15.32
CA LYS A 98 -19.37 -8.94 15.43
C LYS A 98 -18.79 -9.45 14.10
N ASN A 99 -19.60 -9.86 13.14
CA ASN A 99 -19.18 -10.57 11.92
C ASN A 99 -19.32 -9.78 10.62
N VAL A 100 -20.20 -8.79 10.53
CA VAL A 100 -20.26 -7.90 9.37
C VAL A 100 -19.23 -6.81 9.53
N GLU A 101 -18.26 -6.73 8.62
CA GLU A 101 -17.23 -5.68 8.61
C GLU A 101 -17.46 -4.70 7.46
N PHE A 102 -17.01 -3.48 7.63
CA PHE A 102 -16.99 -2.49 6.58
C PHE A 102 -15.78 -1.57 6.71
N LYS A 103 -15.41 -0.93 5.62
CA LYS A 103 -14.42 0.12 5.60
C LYS A 103 -14.69 1.09 4.47
N LEU A 104 -14.55 2.37 4.77
CA LEU A 104 -14.49 3.45 3.79
C LEU A 104 -13.21 4.24 4.04
N GLN A 105 -12.37 4.37 3.01
CA GLN A 105 -11.16 5.18 3.04
C GLN A 105 -11.06 6.05 1.80
N VAL A 106 -10.80 7.33 2.01
CA VAL A 106 -10.62 8.35 0.96
C VAL A 106 -9.23 8.95 1.05
N ASP A 107 -8.67 9.34 -0.09
CA ASP A 107 -7.44 10.10 -0.22
C ASP A 107 -7.73 11.43 -0.89
N PHE A 108 -7.31 12.51 -0.27
CA PHE A 108 -7.50 13.89 -0.75
C PHE A 108 -6.22 14.49 -1.34
N ALA A 109 -5.14 13.71 -1.44
CA ALA A 109 -3.88 14.15 -2.02
C ALA A 109 -4.03 14.48 -3.51
N GLY A 110 -3.26 15.47 -4.00
CA GLY A 110 -3.28 15.87 -5.41
C GLY A 110 -4.49 16.68 -5.85
N GLY A 111 -5.26 17.23 -4.89
CA GLY A 111 -6.42 18.10 -5.19
C GLY A 111 -7.65 17.36 -5.72
N ILE A 112 -7.64 16.04 -5.70
CA ILE A 112 -8.77 15.18 -6.11
C ILE A 112 -9.15 14.23 -4.99
N THR A 113 -10.41 13.76 -5.02
CA THR A 113 -10.86 12.75 -4.06
C THR A 113 -10.79 11.37 -4.69
N LEU A 114 -9.93 10.50 -4.12
CA LEU A 114 -9.76 9.13 -4.58
C LEU A 114 -10.32 8.14 -3.57
N LEU A 115 -11.17 7.23 -4.03
CA LEU A 115 -11.64 6.12 -3.22
C LEU A 115 -10.51 5.09 -3.07
N LYS A 116 -10.19 4.69 -1.83
CA LYS A 116 -9.21 3.64 -1.55
C LYS A 116 -9.92 2.35 -1.12
N ASP A 117 -9.94 2.00 0.15
CA ASP A 117 -10.72 0.86 0.60
C ASP A 117 -12.20 1.28 0.75
N ALA A 118 -13.10 0.64 0.04
CA ALA A 118 -14.55 0.84 0.18
C ALA A 118 -15.25 -0.50 0.00
N TYR A 119 -15.54 -1.17 1.13
CA TYR A 119 -16.09 -2.52 1.10
C TYR A 119 -16.98 -2.83 2.28
N VAL A 120 -17.84 -3.82 2.09
CA VAL A 120 -18.56 -4.55 3.12
C VAL A 120 -18.07 -6.01 3.08
N GLY A 121 -17.98 -6.65 4.24
CA GLY A 121 -17.54 -8.05 4.32
C GLY A 121 -18.22 -8.82 5.44
N ILE A 122 -18.08 -10.14 5.38
CA ILE A 122 -18.55 -11.07 6.40
C ILE A 122 -17.34 -11.90 6.87
N LYS A 123 -17.14 -11.92 8.18
CA LYS A 123 -16.06 -12.69 8.82
C LYS A 123 -16.57 -13.98 9.45
N GLY A 124 -15.69 -14.96 9.54
CA GLY A 124 -15.98 -16.21 10.24
C GLY A 124 -16.97 -17.12 9.50
N VAL A 125 -17.04 -17.04 8.18
CA VAL A 125 -17.82 -17.97 7.36
C VAL A 125 -17.17 -19.35 7.44
N PRO A 126 -17.90 -20.38 7.93
CA PRO A 126 -17.33 -21.73 8.08
C PRO A 126 -16.69 -22.24 6.81
N GLY A 127 -15.46 -22.76 6.91
CA GLY A 127 -14.68 -23.26 5.78
C GLY A 127 -14.10 -22.20 4.84
N VAL A 128 -14.72 -21.03 4.75
CA VAL A 128 -14.38 -19.96 3.79
C VAL A 128 -13.54 -18.86 4.42
N GLY A 129 -13.80 -18.50 5.68
CA GLY A 129 -13.09 -17.44 6.39
C GLY A 129 -13.76 -16.08 6.26
N THR A 130 -13.13 -15.14 5.56
CA THR A 130 -13.67 -13.77 5.35
C THR A 130 -13.97 -13.55 3.88
N ILE A 131 -15.14 -12.97 3.62
CA ILE A 131 -15.57 -12.53 2.27
C ILE A 131 -15.67 -11.01 2.32
N ARG A 132 -15.13 -10.31 1.31
CA ARG A 132 -15.28 -8.85 1.09
C ARG A 132 -15.82 -8.58 -0.29
N ILE A 133 -16.69 -7.59 -0.40
CA ILE A 133 -17.24 -7.09 -1.67
C ILE A 133 -17.05 -5.58 -1.70
N GLY A 134 -16.47 -5.07 -2.78
CA GLY A 134 -16.19 -3.66 -2.99
C GLY A 134 -14.78 -3.39 -3.46
N ASN A 135 -14.30 -2.15 -3.32
CA ASN A 135 -12.94 -1.76 -3.69
C ASN A 135 -11.95 -2.16 -2.60
N VAL A 136 -11.12 -3.15 -2.88
CA VAL A 136 -10.19 -3.76 -1.92
C VAL A 136 -8.80 -3.93 -2.54
N LYS A 137 -7.79 -4.15 -1.70
CA LYS A 137 -6.48 -4.59 -2.20
C LYS A 137 -6.58 -5.98 -2.78
N GLU A 138 -6.04 -6.17 -3.99
CA GLU A 138 -5.88 -7.50 -4.54
C GLU A 138 -4.87 -8.31 -3.71
N PRO A 139 -5.13 -9.60 -3.48
CA PRO A 139 -4.22 -10.45 -2.70
C PRO A 139 -3.07 -10.95 -3.60
N PHE A 140 -2.16 -10.07 -3.99
CA PHE A 140 -1.15 -10.41 -4.99
C PHE A 140 0.30 -10.33 -4.46
N ARG A 141 0.71 -9.25 -3.79
CA ARG A 141 2.09 -9.01 -3.37
C ARG A 141 2.18 -8.56 -1.92
N LEU A 142 3.21 -8.99 -1.20
CA LEU A 142 3.43 -8.61 0.21
C LEU A 142 3.66 -7.11 0.38
N ASP A 143 4.47 -6.49 -0.51
CA ASP A 143 4.70 -5.04 -0.48
C ASP A 143 3.40 -4.27 -0.68
N ALA A 144 2.59 -4.64 -1.69
CA ALA A 144 1.31 -4.01 -1.98
C ALA A 144 0.32 -4.14 -0.82
N LEU A 145 0.24 -5.31 -0.18
CA LEU A 145 -0.66 -5.58 0.95
C LEU A 145 -0.24 -4.86 2.21
N THR A 146 1.07 -4.66 2.45
CA THR A 146 1.56 -3.84 3.55
C THR A 146 1.04 -2.41 3.43
N SER A 147 0.49 -1.87 4.52
CA SER A 147 0.01 -0.50 4.52
C SER A 147 1.15 0.49 4.27
N SER A 148 0.92 1.51 3.41
CA SER A 148 1.91 2.57 3.18
C SER A 148 2.33 3.34 4.44
N LYS A 149 1.63 3.16 5.57
CA LYS A 149 2.05 3.67 6.89
C LYS A 149 3.25 2.90 7.46
N TYR A 150 3.50 1.69 6.98
CA TYR A 150 4.41 0.72 7.61
C TYR A 150 5.47 0.17 6.66
N ILE A 151 5.50 0.61 5.39
CA ILE A 151 6.60 0.31 4.48
C ILE A 151 7.89 0.96 4.98
N THR A 152 9.02 0.33 4.69
CA THR A 152 10.35 0.75 5.15
C THR A 152 10.83 2.00 4.42
N PHE A 153 10.63 2.09 3.13
CA PHE A 153 11.02 3.22 2.28
C PHE A 153 9.82 4.15 2.00
N MET A 154 10.09 5.36 1.54
CA MET A 154 9.05 6.37 1.27
C MET A 154 8.09 5.90 0.18
N GLU A 155 8.62 5.30 -0.89
CA GLU A 155 7.81 4.74 -1.97
C GLU A 155 7.98 3.23 -2.10
N ARG A 156 7.01 2.62 -2.78
CA ARG A 156 7.03 1.20 -3.10
C ARG A 156 8.09 0.91 -4.16
N VAL A 157 8.40 -0.34 -4.33
CA VAL A 157 9.35 -0.89 -5.28
C VAL A 157 8.90 -0.71 -6.73
N LEU A 158 9.81 -0.74 -7.70
CA LEU A 158 9.53 -0.66 -9.14
C LEU A 158 8.49 -1.69 -9.59
N ALA A 159 8.51 -2.90 -9.02
CA ALA A 159 7.53 -3.95 -9.27
C ALA A 159 6.05 -3.55 -9.03
N THR A 160 5.80 -2.41 -8.37
CA THR A 160 4.44 -1.91 -8.09
C THR A 160 3.64 -1.62 -9.35
N ASP A 161 4.31 -1.24 -10.43
CA ASP A 161 3.67 -0.80 -11.66
C ASP A 161 3.13 -1.95 -12.54
N PHE A 162 3.45 -3.20 -12.19
CA PHE A 162 2.94 -4.39 -12.90
C PHE A 162 1.46 -4.70 -12.63
N ALA A 163 0.94 -4.27 -11.48
CA ALA A 163 -0.45 -4.54 -11.13
C ALA A 163 -1.01 -3.44 -10.23
N GLN A 164 -2.26 -3.07 -10.46
CA GLN A 164 -2.96 -2.15 -9.57
C GLN A 164 -3.03 -2.69 -8.14
N GLU A 165 -2.91 -1.81 -7.16
CA GLU A 165 -2.99 -2.19 -5.74
C GLU A 165 -4.42 -2.57 -5.32
N ARG A 166 -5.44 -1.96 -5.95
CA ARG A 166 -6.86 -2.11 -5.62
C ARG A 166 -7.72 -2.22 -6.84
N ASN A 167 -8.71 -3.08 -6.72
CA ASN A 167 -9.80 -3.20 -7.70
C ASN A 167 -11.13 -3.51 -7.01
N SER A 168 -12.23 -3.20 -7.67
CA SER A 168 -13.58 -3.53 -7.21
C SER A 168 -13.93 -4.96 -7.58
N GLY A 169 -14.41 -5.73 -6.61
CA GLY A 169 -14.75 -7.14 -6.81
C GLY A 169 -15.08 -7.87 -5.53
N ILE A 170 -14.90 -9.19 -5.60
CA ILE A 170 -15.10 -10.12 -4.48
C ILE A 170 -13.76 -10.72 -4.10
N LEU A 171 -13.46 -10.68 -2.80
CA LEU A 171 -12.25 -11.25 -2.21
C LEU A 171 -12.64 -12.22 -1.11
N VAL A 172 -12.03 -13.39 -1.13
CA VAL A 172 -12.14 -14.43 -0.10
C VAL A 172 -10.76 -14.75 0.44
N PHE A 173 -10.62 -14.84 1.77
CA PHE A 173 -9.36 -15.23 2.39
C PHE A 173 -9.57 -15.93 3.73
N ASN A 174 -8.70 -16.88 4.02
CA ASN A 174 -8.70 -17.60 5.28
C ASN A 174 -7.28 -17.95 5.72
N ASP A 175 -7.12 -18.07 7.04
CA ASP A 175 -5.90 -18.55 7.67
C ASP A 175 -6.16 -19.95 8.27
N PHE A 176 -5.19 -20.85 8.12
CA PHE A 176 -5.24 -22.23 8.58
C PHE A 176 -4.05 -22.54 9.49
N PHE A 177 -4.11 -23.66 10.21
CA PHE A 177 -3.02 -24.18 11.04
C PHE A 177 -2.41 -23.12 11.98
N ASN A 178 -3.25 -22.50 12.82
CA ASN A 178 -2.84 -21.41 13.73
C ASN A 178 -2.19 -20.24 12.98
N LYS A 179 -2.76 -19.87 11.83
CA LYS A 179 -2.29 -18.79 10.94
C LYS A 179 -0.93 -19.03 10.31
N ARG A 180 -0.48 -20.29 10.26
CA ARG A 180 0.78 -20.63 9.58
C ARG A 180 0.64 -20.78 8.08
N PHE A 181 -0.56 -21.04 7.60
CA PHE A 181 -0.89 -21.08 6.18
C PHE A 181 -2.06 -20.14 5.90
N SER A 182 -2.02 -19.45 4.78
CA SER A 182 -3.12 -18.59 4.34
C SER A 182 -3.38 -18.79 2.86
N ALA A 183 -4.67 -18.85 2.51
CA ALA A 183 -5.14 -18.87 1.13
C ALA A 183 -6.05 -17.68 0.88
N GLN A 184 -5.88 -17.04 -0.26
CA GLN A 184 -6.58 -15.83 -0.67
C GLN A 184 -6.92 -15.94 -2.14
N ALA A 185 -8.15 -15.57 -2.53
CA ALA A 185 -8.58 -15.55 -3.93
C ALA A 185 -9.62 -14.44 -4.15
N GLY A 186 -9.64 -13.87 -5.34
CA GLY A 186 -10.62 -12.86 -5.68
C GLY A 186 -10.85 -12.74 -7.17
N ALA A 187 -12.05 -12.27 -7.51
CA ALA A 187 -12.46 -11.89 -8.86
C ALA A 187 -12.80 -10.39 -8.86
N PHE A 188 -12.19 -9.64 -9.77
CA PHE A 188 -12.25 -8.19 -9.79
C PHE A 188 -12.52 -7.68 -11.20
N ARG A 189 -13.00 -6.43 -11.29
CA ARG A 189 -13.03 -5.63 -12.51
C ARG A 189 -11.77 -4.75 -12.55
N ASN A 190 -11.31 -4.36 -13.73
CA ASN A 190 -10.26 -3.36 -13.91
C ASN A 190 -10.82 -1.97 -13.57
N SER A 191 -11.03 -1.71 -12.28
CA SER A 191 -11.63 -0.46 -11.84
C SER A 191 -10.58 0.65 -11.75
N GLY A 192 -10.95 1.86 -12.19
CA GLY A 192 -10.10 3.03 -12.07
C GLY A 192 -9.86 3.46 -10.61
N ALA A 193 -9.19 4.58 -10.43
CA ALA A 193 -8.78 5.12 -9.12
C ALA A 193 -9.93 5.34 -8.13
N ASN A 194 -11.16 5.45 -8.60
CA ASN A 194 -12.39 5.59 -7.80
C ASN A 194 -13.18 4.28 -7.65
N GLY A 195 -12.58 3.14 -8.01
CA GLY A 195 -13.23 1.84 -7.88
C GLY A 195 -14.41 1.62 -8.83
N ASN A 196 -14.57 2.47 -9.84
CA ASN A 196 -15.62 2.39 -10.84
C ASN A 196 -15.06 1.81 -12.14
N ASP A 197 -15.84 0.96 -12.74
CA ASP A 197 -15.65 0.44 -14.09
C ASP A 197 -16.96 0.63 -14.85
N ARG A 198 -16.90 1.27 -16.02
CA ARG A 198 -18.06 1.60 -16.88
C ARG A 198 -17.86 1.24 -18.33
N ASP A 199 -16.79 0.49 -18.65
CA ASP A 199 -16.52 0.11 -20.02
C ASP A 199 -17.49 -0.96 -20.53
N ALA A 200 -17.78 -0.87 -21.83
CA ALA A 200 -18.68 -1.81 -22.51
C ALA A 200 -18.09 -3.21 -22.66
N ASN A 201 -16.79 -3.36 -22.44
CA ASN A 201 -16.06 -4.62 -22.55
C ASN A 201 -15.91 -5.30 -21.19
N ASP A 202 -15.92 -6.62 -21.19
CA ASP A 202 -15.97 -7.43 -19.96
C ASP A 202 -14.58 -7.76 -19.38
N GLY A 203 -13.68 -6.77 -19.26
CA GLY A 203 -12.39 -6.97 -18.61
C GLY A 203 -12.52 -7.44 -17.16
N TYR A 204 -11.75 -8.45 -16.79
CA TYR A 204 -11.77 -9.03 -15.45
C TYR A 204 -10.38 -9.47 -15.00
N VAL A 205 -10.24 -9.55 -13.69
CA VAL A 205 -9.02 -9.98 -13.01
C VAL A 205 -9.34 -11.12 -12.04
N LEU A 206 -8.63 -12.22 -12.17
CA LEU A 206 -8.68 -13.33 -11.21
C LEU A 206 -7.33 -13.40 -10.50
N THR A 207 -7.31 -13.20 -9.19
CA THR A 207 -6.07 -13.20 -8.41
C THR A 207 -6.16 -14.19 -7.26
N GLY A 208 -5.12 -15.01 -7.14
CA GLY A 208 -4.95 -15.94 -6.04
C GLY A 208 -3.58 -15.80 -5.38
N ARG A 209 -3.49 -16.04 -4.07
CA ARG A 209 -2.23 -16.04 -3.32
C ARG A 209 -2.27 -17.03 -2.18
N ILE A 210 -1.19 -17.79 -2.03
CA ILE A 210 -0.98 -18.68 -0.89
C ILE A 210 0.31 -18.30 -0.18
N THR A 211 0.31 -18.42 1.14
CA THR A 211 1.48 -18.07 1.96
C THR A 211 1.68 -19.05 3.10
N GLY A 212 2.93 -19.20 3.52
CA GLY A 212 3.33 -20.00 4.66
C GLY A 212 4.24 -19.26 5.62
N LEU A 213 4.05 -19.47 6.93
CA LEU A 213 4.96 -19.04 7.97
C LEU A 213 5.77 -20.25 8.45
N LEU A 214 6.96 -20.44 7.87
CA LEU A 214 7.87 -21.54 8.25
C LEU A 214 8.40 -21.33 9.66
N ILE A 215 8.71 -20.07 10.03
CA ILE A 215 9.01 -19.64 11.38
C ILE A 215 7.99 -18.60 11.78
N ASN A 216 7.34 -18.78 12.92
CA ASN A 216 6.43 -17.80 13.52
C ASN A 216 6.57 -17.86 15.04
N ASN A 217 7.48 -17.06 15.57
CA ASN A 217 7.71 -16.93 17.00
C ASN A 217 7.76 -15.43 17.38
N PRO A 218 6.59 -14.81 17.64
CA PRO A 218 6.52 -13.39 17.97
C PRO A 218 7.24 -13.01 19.28
N GLU A 219 7.30 -13.93 20.27
CA GLU A 219 7.98 -13.68 21.55
C GLU A 219 9.50 -13.56 21.35
N LYS A 220 10.08 -14.40 20.52
CA LYS A 220 11.51 -14.34 20.13
C LYS A 220 11.78 -13.37 18.98
N LYS A 221 10.76 -12.61 18.52
CA LYS A 221 10.86 -11.70 17.37
C LYS A 221 11.42 -12.41 16.12
N GLN A 222 10.90 -13.60 15.79
CA GLN A 222 11.36 -14.43 14.68
C GLN A 222 10.21 -14.72 13.73
N LEU A 223 10.45 -14.52 12.45
CA LEU A 223 9.52 -14.80 11.35
C LEU A 223 10.29 -15.29 10.13
N LEU A 224 9.74 -16.30 9.46
CA LEU A 224 10.06 -16.61 8.07
C LEU A 224 8.76 -16.83 7.32
N HIS A 225 8.45 -15.91 6.44
CA HIS A 225 7.30 -15.88 5.56
C HIS A 225 7.75 -16.20 4.15
N ILE A 226 7.00 -17.06 3.46
CA ILE A 226 7.11 -17.31 2.02
C ILE A 226 5.71 -17.24 1.39
N GLY A 227 5.65 -16.91 0.12
CA GLY A 227 4.38 -16.86 -0.59
C GLY A 227 4.52 -16.86 -2.10
N VAL A 228 3.43 -17.20 -2.76
CA VAL A 228 3.27 -17.08 -4.21
C VAL A 228 1.90 -16.51 -4.51
N GLY A 229 1.86 -15.54 -5.43
CA GLY A 229 0.65 -14.94 -5.97
C GLY A 229 0.58 -15.13 -7.48
N HIS A 230 -0.61 -15.34 -8.01
CA HIS A 230 -0.86 -15.37 -9.44
C HIS A 230 -2.07 -14.52 -9.78
N SER A 231 -2.00 -13.75 -10.88
CA SER A 231 -3.08 -12.91 -11.35
C SER A 231 -3.25 -13.07 -12.87
N PHE A 232 -4.41 -13.57 -13.26
CA PHE A 232 -4.87 -13.55 -14.65
C PHE A 232 -5.65 -12.27 -14.90
N ARG A 233 -5.31 -11.52 -15.95
CA ARG A 233 -5.91 -10.23 -16.29
C ARG A 233 -6.35 -10.23 -17.74
N ASN A 234 -7.63 -10.03 -17.96
CA ASN A 234 -8.19 -9.71 -19.25
C ASN A 234 -8.39 -8.20 -19.33
N THR A 235 -7.91 -7.56 -20.38
CA THR A 235 -8.04 -6.09 -20.58
C THR A 235 -9.31 -5.76 -21.34
N ASP A 236 -9.90 -4.60 -21.06
CA ASP A 236 -11.16 -4.19 -21.67
C ASP A 236 -10.98 -3.74 -23.13
N ASP A 237 -9.80 -3.19 -23.44
CA ASP A 237 -9.45 -2.58 -24.72
C ASP A 237 -8.33 -3.33 -25.48
N ASN A 238 -7.96 -4.53 -24.99
CA ASN A 238 -6.84 -5.32 -25.51
C ASN A 238 -5.49 -4.58 -25.49
N THR A 239 -5.34 -3.57 -24.64
CA THR A 239 -4.10 -2.83 -24.50
C THR A 239 -3.46 -3.07 -23.14
N PHE A 240 -2.16 -2.82 -23.07
CA PHE A 240 -1.39 -2.86 -21.83
C PHE A 240 -0.28 -1.82 -21.83
N LYS A 241 0.03 -1.27 -20.65
CA LYS A 241 1.12 -0.32 -20.46
C LYS A 241 1.74 -0.46 -19.09
N ILE A 242 3.07 -0.53 -19.05
CA ILE A 242 3.84 -0.41 -17.82
C ILE A 242 4.75 0.80 -17.91
N SER A 243 4.86 1.58 -16.84
CA SER A 243 5.84 2.67 -16.76
C SER A 243 6.20 2.94 -15.31
N SER A 244 7.50 3.09 -15.02
CA SER A 244 8.00 3.23 -13.65
C SER A 244 8.78 4.52 -13.43
N ARG A 245 8.62 5.06 -12.22
CA ARG A 245 9.42 6.15 -11.67
C ARG A 245 10.56 5.61 -10.81
N PRO A 246 11.64 6.38 -10.62
CA PRO A 246 12.70 6.00 -9.71
C PRO A 246 12.18 6.16 -8.26
N GLU A 247 11.60 5.16 -7.70
CA GLU A 247 11.07 5.04 -6.32
C GLU A 247 10.81 6.38 -5.58
N ALA A 248 10.48 7.42 -6.36
CA ALA A 248 10.18 8.80 -5.99
C ALA A 248 8.96 9.29 -6.75
N HIS A 249 7.89 9.68 -6.05
CA HIS A 249 6.61 9.99 -6.69
C HIS A 249 6.65 11.24 -7.58
N LEU A 250 7.46 12.23 -7.21
CA LEU A 250 7.66 13.46 -7.99
C LEU A 250 8.63 13.28 -9.16
N GLY A 251 9.34 12.15 -9.23
CA GLY A 251 10.30 11.87 -10.30
C GLY A 251 9.65 11.58 -11.66
N PRO A 252 10.40 11.71 -12.76
CA PRO A 252 9.94 11.34 -14.08
C PRO A 252 9.79 9.81 -14.22
N LYS A 253 9.14 9.36 -15.28
CA LYS A 253 9.04 7.94 -15.61
C LYS A 253 10.14 7.59 -16.61
N TYR A 254 11.23 7.04 -16.12
CA TYR A 254 12.39 6.74 -16.96
C TYR A 254 12.20 5.52 -17.85
N ILE A 255 11.42 4.54 -17.43
CA ILE A 255 11.13 3.34 -18.23
C ILE A 255 9.63 3.24 -18.52
N ASN A 256 9.29 2.85 -19.78
CA ASN A 256 7.92 2.87 -20.25
C ASN A 256 7.78 2.00 -21.51
N THR A 257 6.92 0.99 -21.47
CA THR A 257 6.63 0.13 -22.65
C THR A 257 5.93 0.86 -23.79
N GLY A 258 5.40 2.08 -23.56
CA GLY A 258 4.35 2.60 -24.42
C GLY A 258 3.04 1.82 -24.24
N VAL A 259 2.05 2.11 -25.08
CA VAL A 259 0.83 1.30 -25.17
C VAL A 259 1.14 0.12 -26.08
N ILE A 260 0.96 -1.10 -25.55
CA ILE A 260 1.09 -2.35 -26.31
C ILE A 260 -0.32 -2.77 -26.68
N GLU A 261 -0.61 -2.86 -27.98
CA GLU A 261 -1.91 -3.22 -28.53
C GLU A 261 -2.03 -4.73 -28.77
N ASP A 262 -3.24 -5.20 -29.00
CA ASP A 262 -3.59 -6.59 -29.33
C ASP A 262 -3.22 -7.58 -28.22
N ILE A 263 -3.33 -7.18 -26.96
CA ILE A 263 -3.10 -8.06 -25.82
C ILE A 263 -4.39 -8.77 -25.45
N LYS A 264 -4.40 -10.10 -25.63
CA LYS A 264 -5.53 -10.96 -25.27
C LYS A 264 -5.71 -11.09 -23.76
N HIS A 265 -4.63 -11.30 -23.03
CA HIS A 265 -4.60 -11.37 -21.55
C HIS A 265 -3.16 -11.29 -21.03
N ALA A 266 -3.03 -10.96 -19.77
CA ALA A 266 -1.79 -11.01 -19.02
C ALA A 266 -1.84 -12.05 -17.88
N ASN A 267 -0.73 -12.75 -17.68
CA ASN A 267 -0.51 -13.66 -16.56
C ASN A 267 0.66 -13.12 -15.73
N LEU A 268 0.37 -12.68 -14.52
CA LEU A 268 1.37 -12.18 -13.58
C LEU A 268 1.62 -13.22 -12.50
N THR A 269 2.88 -13.50 -12.21
CA THR A 269 3.26 -14.38 -11.10
C THR A 269 4.24 -13.67 -10.19
N ASN A 270 4.00 -13.71 -8.89
CA ASN A 270 4.84 -13.10 -7.86
C ASN A 270 5.29 -14.15 -6.86
N PHE A 271 6.60 -14.16 -6.55
CA PHE A 271 7.18 -14.92 -5.47
C PHE A 271 7.63 -13.95 -4.38
N GLU A 272 7.43 -14.31 -3.12
CA GLU A 272 7.74 -13.43 -2.00
C GLU A 272 8.36 -14.17 -0.83
N VAL A 273 9.29 -13.49 -0.16
CA VAL A 273 9.92 -13.95 1.07
C VAL A 273 10.09 -12.78 2.03
N ALA A 274 9.89 -13.02 3.32
CA ALA A 274 10.24 -12.05 4.36
C ALA A 274 10.76 -12.77 5.59
N PHE A 275 11.81 -12.21 6.17
CA PHE A 275 12.47 -12.73 7.35
C PHE A 275 12.63 -11.63 8.40
N VAL A 276 12.39 -11.97 9.66
CA VAL A 276 12.66 -11.09 10.81
C VAL A 276 13.41 -11.90 11.86
N TYR A 277 14.46 -11.31 12.35
CA TYR A 277 15.22 -11.83 13.49
C TYR A 277 15.64 -10.68 14.40
N ASN A 278 15.00 -10.55 15.56
CA ASN A 278 15.19 -9.42 16.47
C ASN A 278 15.00 -8.07 15.74
N SER A 279 16.06 -7.26 15.68
CA SER A 279 16.06 -5.95 15.03
C SER A 279 16.34 -5.99 13.54
N PHE A 280 16.78 -7.12 13.02
CA PHE A 280 17.05 -7.32 11.59
C PHE A 280 15.79 -7.77 10.84
N SER A 281 15.59 -7.25 9.64
CA SER A 281 14.58 -7.75 8.72
C SER A 281 15.09 -7.79 7.28
N PHE A 282 14.60 -8.76 6.53
CA PHE A 282 14.79 -8.92 5.09
C PHE A 282 13.44 -9.13 4.43
N GLN A 283 13.27 -8.60 3.22
CA GLN A 283 12.10 -8.85 2.38
C GLN A 283 12.52 -8.79 0.92
N ALA A 284 12.02 -9.72 0.11
CA ALA A 284 12.24 -9.73 -1.33
C ALA A 284 11.00 -10.24 -2.05
N GLU A 285 10.79 -9.75 -3.27
CA GLU A 285 9.78 -10.25 -4.19
C GLU A 285 10.34 -10.25 -5.62
N TYR A 286 9.89 -11.20 -6.42
CA TYR A 286 10.13 -11.29 -7.86
C TYR A 286 8.78 -11.42 -8.57
N ILE A 287 8.53 -10.55 -9.53
CA ILE A 287 7.34 -10.59 -10.37
C ILE A 287 7.73 -10.81 -11.83
N THR A 288 7.01 -11.66 -12.52
CA THR A 288 7.08 -11.80 -13.97
C THR A 288 5.69 -11.69 -14.57
N GLY A 289 5.56 -10.97 -15.66
CA GLY A 289 4.33 -10.79 -16.42
C GLY A 289 4.47 -11.31 -17.84
N LYS A 290 3.56 -12.20 -18.27
CA LYS A 290 3.45 -12.71 -19.63
C LYS A 290 2.19 -12.13 -20.27
N TYR A 291 2.37 -11.39 -21.34
CA TYR A 291 1.33 -10.65 -22.06
C TYR A 291 1.12 -11.31 -23.40
N LYS A 292 0.07 -12.13 -23.49
CA LYS A 292 -0.27 -12.91 -24.69
C LYS A 292 -0.95 -12.05 -25.71
N LYS A 293 -0.46 -12.06 -26.97
CA LYS A 293 -1.10 -11.38 -28.10
C LYS A 293 -2.35 -12.11 -28.58
N ILE A 294 -3.25 -11.36 -29.22
CA ILE A 294 -4.44 -11.91 -29.90
C ILE A 294 -3.99 -12.66 -31.16
N ASP A 295 -3.16 -12.01 -31.95
CA ASP A 295 -2.47 -12.62 -33.09
C ASP A 295 -1.04 -12.97 -32.70
N SER A 296 -0.61 -14.19 -32.98
CA SER A 296 0.69 -14.71 -32.56
C SER A 296 1.74 -14.74 -33.69
N ASP A 297 1.49 -14.07 -34.80
CA ASP A 297 2.46 -13.97 -35.91
C ASP A 297 2.96 -12.51 -36.04
N PRO A 298 4.27 -12.24 -35.93
CA PRO A 298 5.38 -13.15 -35.58
C PRO A 298 5.60 -13.31 -34.07
N ILE A 299 5.01 -12.43 -33.25
CA ILE A 299 5.23 -12.39 -31.80
C ILE A 299 4.04 -12.97 -31.05
N ASP A 300 4.28 -14.05 -30.30
CA ASP A 300 3.27 -14.73 -29.53
C ASP A 300 2.93 -14.06 -28.21
N GLN A 301 3.97 -13.57 -27.49
CA GLN A 301 3.84 -12.92 -26.19
C GLN A 301 5.02 -12.00 -25.87
N TYR A 302 4.76 -11.02 -25.01
CA TYR A 302 5.78 -10.23 -24.34
C TYR A 302 6.00 -10.75 -22.92
N VAL A 303 7.23 -10.62 -22.41
CA VAL A 303 7.58 -11.00 -21.03
C VAL A 303 8.37 -9.87 -20.40
N PHE A 304 7.84 -9.33 -19.29
CA PHE A 304 8.52 -8.32 -18.49
C PHE A 304 8.68 -8.84 -17.06
N ASP A 305 9.70 -8.37 -16.36
CA ASP A 305 9.93 -8.76 -14.99
C ASP A 305 10.47 -7.63 -14.12
N SER A 306 10.31 -7.79 -12.83
CA SER A 306 10.88 -6.90 -11.83
C SER A 306 11.14 -7.65 -10.53
N TYR A 307 12.19 -7.26 -9.82
CA TYR A 307 12.49 -7.81 -8.50
C TYR A 307 13.04 -6.75 -7.56
N TYR A 308 12.96 -7.03 -6.29
CA TYR A 308 13.67 -6.28 -5.28
C TYR A 308 14.11 -7.16 -4.12
N GLY A 309 15.13 -6.69 -3.42
CA GLY A 309 15.55 -7.19 -2.13
C GLY A 309 15.83 -6.01 -1.20
N GLN A 310 15.33 -6.05 0.02
CA GLN A 310 15.59 -5.01 1.02
C GLN A 310 15.95 -5.61 2.37
N VAL A 311 16.87 -4.94 3.06
CA VAL A 311 17.24 -5.23 4.44
C VAL A 311 16.99 -4.00 5.30
N SER A 312 16.63 -4.21 6.56
CA SER A 312 16.61 -3.12 7.54
C SER A 312 17.05 -3.58 8.92
N TYR A 313 17.55 -2.64 9.70
CA TYR A 313 18.03 -2.87 11.06
C TYR A 313 17.63 -1.73 11.99
N TYR A 314 16.98 -2.07 13.11
CA TYR A 314 16.62 -1.10 14.14
C TYR A 314 17.77 -0.92 15.12
N LEU A 315 18.42 0.26 15.06
CA LEU A 315 19.57 0.61 15.91
C LEU A 315 19.20 0.65 17.41
N THR A 316 17.92 0.89 17.69
CA THR A 316 17.38 1.08 19.04
C THR A 316 16.70 -0.18 19.61
N GLY A 317 16.81 -1.33 18.91
CA GLY A 317 16.38 -2.64 19.42
C GLY A 317 14.91 -2.99 19.18
N GLU A 318 14.18 -2.21 18.38
CA GLU A 318 12.83 -2.56 17.94
C GLU A 318 12.85 -3.75 16.96
N SER A 319 11.68 -4.19 16.55
CA SER A 319 11.52 -5.28 15.59
C SER A 319 10.33 -5.02 14.69
N LYS A 320 10.47 -5.39 13.42
CA LYS A 320 9.39 -5.33 12.45
C LYS A 320 8.25 -6.27 12.86
N LYS A 321 7.02 -5.78 12.87
CA LYS A 321 5.86 -6.55 13.32
C LYS A 321 5.09 -7.10 12.14
N TYR A 322 5.02 -8.40 12.01
CA TYR A 322 4.11 -9.06 11.07
C TYR A 322 2.69 -9.04 11.62
N LYS A 323 1.73 -8.64 10.81
CA LYS A 323 0.32 -8.52 11.22
C LYS A 323 -0.51 -9.73 10.78
N SER A 324 -0.49 -10.02 9.51
CA SER A 324 -1.16 -11.17 8.90
C SER A 324 -0.74 -11.31 7.44
N SER A 325 -1.03 -12.44 6.82
CA SER A 325 -0.80 -12.66 5.40
C SER A 325 -1.44 -11.57 4.52
N TYR A 326 -2.71 -11.24 4.74
CA TYR A 326 -3.43 -10.22 3.97
C TYR A 326 -3.05 -8.77 4.32
N SER A 327 -2.36 -8.51 5.41
CA SER A 327 -2.02 -7.13 5.83
C SER A 327 -0.51 -6.85 5.83
N GLY A 328 0.32 -7.86 5.57
CA GLY A 328 1.77 -7.75 5.63
C GLY A 328 2.27 -7.26 6.99
N PHE A 329 3.21 -6.32 6.96
CA PHE A 329 3.79 -5.76 8.16
C PHE A 329 2.92 -4.65 8.77
N GLY A 330 3.08 -4.46 10.07
CA GLY A 330 2.31 -3.54 10.89
C GLY A 330 3.15 -2.44 11.52
N ARG A 331 2.56 -1.77 12.50
CA ARG A 331 3.12 -0.63 13.22
C ARG A 331 4.33 -1.02 14.05
N VAL A 332 5.42 -0.27 13.90
CA VAL A 332 6.54 -0.26 14.83
C VAL A 332 6.21 0.67 16.00
N LYS A 333 6.52 0.23 17.22
CA LYS A 333 6.38 1.03 18.42
C LYS A 333 7.79 1.22 19.00
N PRO A 334 8.29 2.45 19.10
CA PRO A 334 9.55 2.72 19.78
C PRO A 334 9.55 2.16 21.21
N ASN A 335 10.67 1.62 21.66
CA ASN A 335 10.86 1.19 23.03
C ASN A 335 10.73 2.38 24.00
N LYS A 336 11.19 3.58 23.56
CA LYS A 336 10.99 4.86 24.23
C LYS A 336 10.61 5.90 23.18
N ASN A 337 9.57 6.68 23.43
CA ASN A 337 9.17 7.77 22.54
C ASN A 337 10.19 8.90 22.57
N PHE A 338 10.27 9.64 21.47
CA PHE A 338 11.04 10.89 21.42
C PHE A 338 10.46 11.92 22.40
N GLY A 339 11.34 12.63 23.07
CA GLY A 339 11.01 13.67 24.07
C GLY A 339 11.69 13.37 25.42
N LYS A 340 10.96 13.55 26.52
CA LYS A 340 11.52 13.43 27.87
C LYS A 340 12.08 12.01 28.17
N ASP A 341 11.50 10.97 27.57
CA ASP A 341 11.79 9.57 27.92
C ASP A 341 12.82 8.90 27.00
N GLY A 342 13.11 9.49 25.83
CA GLY A 342 14.06 8.89 24.89
C GLY A 342 14.18 9.61 23.55
N ALA A 343 14.93 8.98 22.65
CA ALA A 343 15.23 9.51 21.30
C ALA A 343 14.27 8.98 20.21
N GLY A 344 13.27 8.16 20.57
CA GLY A 344 12.48 7.44 19.58
C GLY A 344 13.21 6.19 19.09
N ALA A 345 12.81 5.65 17.92
CA ALA A 345 13.45 4.50 17.30
C ALA A 345 14.09 4.88 15.95
N PHE A 346 15.25 4.31 15.65
CA PHE A 346 15.98 4.52 14.42
C PHE A 346 16.08 3.21 13.63
N GLU A 347 15.73 3.25 12.35
CA GLU A 347 15.86 2.15 11.39
C GLU A 347 16.72 2.59 10.22
N LEU A 348 17.80 1.86 9.94
CA LEU A 348 18.57 1.96 8.70
C LEU A 348 18.14 0.88 7.75
N ALA A 349 18.07 1.21 6.46
CA ALA A 349 17.65 0.27 5.44
C ALA A 349 18.38 0.48 4.12
N VAL A 350 18.53 -0.62 3.37
CA VAL A 350 19.01 -0.61 1.99
C VAL A 350 18.09 -1.48 1.15
N ARG A 351 17.76 -1.02 -0.06
CA ARG A 351 16.99 -1.75 -1.06
C ARG A 351 17.71 -1.72 -2.39
N LEU A 352 17.69 -2.84 -3.08
CA LEU A 352 17.99 -2.98 -4.50
C LEU A 352 16.71 -3.34 -5.21
N SER A 353 16.32 -2.58 -6.23
CA SER A 353 15.19 -2.87 -7.12
C SER A 353 15.67 -2.90 -8.56
N ASN A 354 15.04 -3.73 -9.38
CA ASN A 354 15.24 -3.76 -10.83
C ASN A 354 13.89 -3.95 -11.51
N SER A 355 13.70 -3.32 -12.66
CA SER A 355 12.57 -3.56 -13.55
C SER A 355 13.05 -3.53 -14.99
N ASN A 356 12.80 -4.63 -15.72
CA ASN A 356 13.11 -4.77 -17.13
C ASN A 356 11.83 -4.77 -17.95
N LEU A 357 11.67 -3.74 -18.78
CA LEU A 357 10.54 -3.55 -19.68
C LEU A 357 10.91 -3.73 -21.15
N ASN A 358 12.00 -4.47 -21.43
CA ASN A 358 12.40 -4.86 -22.78
C ASN A 358 11.91 -6.28 -23.07
N SER A 359 11.23 -6.46 -24.20
CA SER A 359 10.79 -7.78 -24.67
C SER A 359 10.47 -7.73 -26.15
N GLN A 360 11.12 -8.60 -26.95
CA GLN A 360 10.93 -8.67 -28.40
C GLN A 360 11.19 -7.31 -29.06
N ASP A 361 10.19 -6.72 -29.70
CA ASP A 361 10.21 -5.40 -30.35
C ASP A 361 9.83 -4.24 -29.40
N ILE A 362 9.56 -4.51 -28.12
CA ILE A 362 9.31 -3.48 -27.12
C ILE A 362 10.62 -3.16 -26.39
N PHE A 363 11.05 -1.89 -26.47
CA PHE A 363 12.25 -1.35 -25.83
C PHE A 363 11.83 -0.35 -24.74
N GLY A 364 11.13 -0.85 -23.70
CA GLY A 364 10.61 -0.02 -22.61
C GLY A 364 11.67 0.44 -21.61
N GLY A 365 12.90 -0.05 -21.74
CA GLY A 365 14.06 0.26 -20.88
C GLY A 365 14.19 -0.69 -19.70
N GLU A 366 15.38 -0.66 -19.10
CA GLU A 366 15.69 -1.35 -17.84
C GLU A 366 16.22 -0.35 -16.83
N GLN A 367 15.64 -0.36 -15.62
CA GLN A 367 15.98 0.52 -14.51
C GLN A 367 16.39 -0.28 -13.30
N ARG A 368 17.48 0.14 -12.66
CA ARG A 368 17.95 -0.38 -11.38
C ARG A 368 18.11 0.76 -10.39
N ASP A 369 17.48 0.61 -9.22
CA ASP A 369 17.57 1.56 -8.12
C ASP A 369 18.24 0.92 -6.92
N ILE A 370 19.14 1.67 -6.27
CA ILE A 370 19.69 1.35 -4.94
C ILE A 370 19.25 2.48 -4.01
N THR A 371 18.37 2.15 -3.07
CA THR A 371 17.84 3.11 -2.09
C THR A 371 18.47 2.87 -0.73
N ILE A 372 19.03 3.92 -0.12
CA ILE A 372 19.45 3.96 1.27
C ILE A 372 18.43 4.77 2.04
N GLY A 373 17.90 4.24 3.15
CA GLY A 373 16.85 4.87 3.95
C GLY A 373 17.21 4.96 5.42
N LEU A 374 16.88 6.12 6.02
CA LEU A 374 16.88 6.35 7.45
C LEU A 374 15.46 6.69 7.90
N ASN A 375 14.93 5.92 8.84
CA ASN A 375 13.65 6.19 9.48
C ASN A 375 13.86 6.55 10.94
N TRP A 376 13.30 7.68 11.37
CA TRP A 376 13.24 8.09 12.76
C TRP A 376 11.78 8.07 13.22
N TYR A 377 11.44 7.07 14.02
CA TYR A 377 10.11 6.94 14.63
C TYR A 377 10.09 7.73 15.93
N LEU A 378 9.43 8.89 15.90
CA LEU A 378 9.30 9.76 17.07
C LEU A 378 8.45 9.09 18.17
N ASN A 379 7.38 8.45 17.74
CA ASN A 379 6.43 7.69 18.55
C ASN A 379 5.67 6.70 17.67
N PRO A 380 4.71 5.91 18.18
CA PRO A 380 3.99 4.94 17.34
C PRO A 380 3.23 5.52 16.15
N VAL A 381 2.96 6.82 16.10
CA VAL A 381 2.12 7.44 15.06
C VAL A 381 2.84 8.47 14.19
N ALA A 382 4.02 8.93 14.60
CA ALA A 382 4.78 9.95 13.88
C ALA A 382 6.19 9.46 13.56
N ARG A 383 6.63 9.65 12.31
CA ARG A 383 8.00 9.37 11.88
C ARG A 383 8.49 10.37 10.83
N ILE A 384 9.81 10.55 10.79
CA ILE A 384 10.55 11.24 9.75
C ILE A 384 11.31 10.18 8.95
N MET A 385 11.34 10.31 7.63
CA MET A 385 12.04 9.42 6.73
C MET A 385 12.94 10.23 5.81
N VAL A 386 14.13 9.73 5.52
CA VAL A 386 15.04 10.26 4.50
C VAL A 386 15.50 9.10 3.64
N ASN A 387 15.35 9.22 2.33
CA ASN A 387 15.84 8.27 1.36
C ASN A 387 16.82 8.96 0.41
N TYR A 388 17.85 8.24 0.01
CA TYR A 388 18.71 8.59 -1.12
C TYR A 388 18.68 7.44 -2.12
N ASP A 389 18.34 7.76 -3.37
CA ASP A 389 18.21 6.79 -4.44
C ASP A 389 19.29 7.01 -5.49
N PHE A 390 20.06 5.96 -5.78
CA PHE A 390 20.93 5.84 -6.95
C PHE A 390 20.14 5.11 -8.03
N VAL A 391 19.96 5.75 -9.17
CA VAL A 391 19.16 5.26 -10.30
C VAL A 391 20.06 5.04 -11.48
N LYS A 392 20.03 3.86 -12.06
CA LYS A 392 20.66 3.56 -13.34
C LYS A 392 19.61 3.12 -14.35
N VAL A 393 19.56 3.81 -15.49
CA VAL A 393 18.78 3.38 -16.66
C VAL A 393 19.77 2.84 -17.68
N THR A 394 19.64 1.56 -18.01
CA THR A 394 20.54 0.85 -18.91
C THR A 394 20.58 1.55 -20.27
N ASP A 395 21.77 1.74 -20.84
CA ASP A 395 22.04 2.40 -22.12
C ASP A 395 21.53 3.85 -22.24
N THR A 396 21.13 4.47 -21.10
CA THR A 396 20.61 5.84 -21.09
C THR A 396 21.46 6.76 -20.22
N GLY A 397 21.73 6.40 -18.95
CA GLY A 397 22.51 7.21 -18.02
C GLY A 397 22.18 6.92 -16.56
N ASN A 398 22.61 7.84 -15.67
CA ASN A 398 22.36 7.72 -14.24
C ASN A 398 21.63 8.97 -13.73
N ALA A 399 20.78 8.70 -12.74
CA ALA A 399 20.09 9.74 -11.99
C ALA A 399 20.21 9.46 -10.49
N SER A 400 19.89 10.44 -9.68
CA SER A 400 19.76 10.24 -8.24
C SER A 400 18.71 11.18 -7.68
N ASN A 401 18.20 10.86 -6.50
CA ASN A 401 17.33 11.76 -5.79
C ASN A 401 17.53 11.65 -4.28
N ILE A 402 17.28 12.73 -3.57
CA ILE A 402 17.17 12.74 -2.13
C ILE A 402 15.76 13.16 -1.75
N GLN A 403 15.14 12.39 -0.87
CA GLN A 403 13.76 12.60 -0.45
C GLN A 403 13.67 12.66 1.07
N ALA A 404 12.80 13.50 1.57
CA ALA A 404 12.44 13.56 2.99
C ALA A 404 10.91 13.51 3.14
N ARG A 405 10.41 12.77 4.13
CA ARG A 405 9.00 12.68 4.49
C ARG A 405 8.78 12.92 5.96
N MET A 406 7.83 13.79 6.28
CA MET A 406 7.19 13.80 7.59
C MET A 406 5.84 13.10 7.50
N GLN A 407 5.63 12.10 8.37
CA GLN A 407 4.40 11.33 8.42
C GLN A 407 3.80 11.36 9.80
N ILE A 408 2.48 11.55 9.85
CA ILE A 408 1.65 11.27 11.02
C ILE A 408 0.48 10.37 10.62
N ASP A 409 0.12 9.41 11.50
CA ASP A 409 -1.11 8.63 11.34
C ASP A 409 -1.87 8.49 12.66
N PHE A 410 -3.15 8.58 12.60
CA PHE A 410 -4.05 8.59 13.75
C PHE A 410 -5.28 7.70 13.52
#